data_aea954b5ba72000f3a2f7c96c0bff4b2
#
_entry.id   aea954b5ba72000f3a2f7c96c0bff4b2
#
_cell.length_a   1.000
_cell.length_b   1.000
_cell.length_c   1.000
_cell.angle_alpha   90.00
_cell.angle_beta   90.00
_cell.angle_gamma   90.00
#
_symmetry.space_group_name_H-M   'P 1'
#
loop_
_entity.id
_entity.type
_entity.pdbx_description
1 polymer ?
#
loop_
_entity_poly.entity_id
_entity_poly.type
_entity_poly.pdbx_seq_one_letter_code
_entity_poly.pdbx_strand_id
1 'polypeptide(L)'
;MATRFVNVVVKGDSMWPTLSAGSTVRFERVEAEALEAGQVVLLDHPFRPDLRIIKRIQSIDQTQIFVVGDNPDPTASEDSHDFGKVSASLVLAVLSD
;
A
#
# COMPACT_ATOMS: atom_id res chain seq x y z
N MET A 1 22.89 10.66 -0.76
CA MET A 1 22.45 9.35 -1.28
C MET A 1 21.04 9.07 -0.80
N ALA A 2 20.16 8.70 -1.70
CA ALA A 2 18.78 8.41 -1.32
C ALA A 2 18.72 7.13 -0.48
N THR A 3 17.92 7.15 0.58
CA THR A 3 17.69 5.98 1.41
C THR A 3 16.77 5.01 0.69
N ARG A 4 17.20 3.76 0.58
CA ARG A 4 16.40 2.71 -0.07
C ARG A 4 15.23 2.26 0.81
N PHE A 5 15.38 2.33 2.12
CA PHE A 5 14.40 1.87 3.07
C PHE A 5 13.71 3.03 3.77
N VAL A 6 12.44 2.82 4.10
CA VAL A 6 11.60 3.79 4.81
C VAL A 6 10.92 3.07 5.97
N ASN A 7 11.02 3.65 7.17
CA ASN A 7 10.28 3.14 8.32
C ASN A 7 8.95 3.88 8.43
N VAL A 8 7.88 3.13 8.60
CA VAL A 8 6.51 3.67 8.61
C VAL A 8 5.79 3.18 9.84
N VAL A 9 5.13 4.09 10.54
CA VAL A 9 4.24 3.74 11.64
C VAL A 9 2.85 3.44 11.06
N VAL A 10 2.36 2.24 11.31
CA VAL A 10 1.06 1.81 10.81
C VAL A 10 -0.04 2.56 11.55
N LYS A 11 -0.95 3.17 10.80
CA LYS A 11 -2.12 3.86 11.34
C LYS A 11 -3.38 3.18 10.87
N GLY A 12 -4.33 2.99 11.79
CA GLY A 12 -5.58 2.32 11.48
C GLY A 12 -5.42 0.81 11.33
N ASP A 13 -6.52 0.15 11.02
CA ASP A 13 -6.62 -1.31 11.04
C ASP A 13 -6.83 -1.93 9.67
N SER A 14 -6.60 -1.19 8.59
CA SER A 14 -6.90 -1.69 7.24
C SER A 14 -6.10 -2.94 6.87
N MET A 15 -4.93 -3.13 7.47
CA MET A 15 -4.04 -4.25 7.19
C MET A 15 -3.99 -5.28 8.31
N TRP A 16 -4.85 -5.15 9.32
CA TRP A 16 -4.96 -6.16 10.36
C TRP A 16 -5.51 -7.46 9.76
N PRO A 17 -5.03 -8.65 10.12
CA PRO A 17 -4.03 -8.93 11.15
C PRO A 17 -2.58 -8.96 10.65
N THR A 18 -2.32 -8.66 9.39
CA THR A 18 -0.97 -8.69 8.83
C THR A 18 -0.09 -7.62 9.48
N LEU A 19 -0.62 -6.41 9.61
CA LEU A 19 0.06 -5.30 10.27
C LEU A 19 -0.90 -4.69 11.30
N SER A 20 -0.36 -4.41 12.48
CA SER A 20 -1.14 -3.83 13.59
C SER A 20 -0.90 -2.34 13.71
N ALA A 21 -1.96 -1.58 14.01
CA ALA A 21 -1.84 -0.15 14.27
C ALA A 21 -0.82 0.12 15.36
N GLY A 22 0.02 1.13 15.16
CA GLY A 22 1.05 1.52 16.10
C GLY A 22 2.39 0.83 15.91
N SER A 23 2.44 -0.24 15.12
CA SER A 23 3.71 -0.90 14.83
C SER A 23 4.52 -0.09 13.83
N THR A 24 5.85 -0.20 13.92
CA THR A 24 6.76 0.40 12.94
C THR A 24 7.27 -0.71 12.04
N VAL A 25 7.10 -0.52 10.73
CA VAL A 25 7.50 -1.51 9.73
C VAL A 25 8.37 -0.85 8.67
N ARG A 26 9.21 -1.66 8.02
CA ARG A 26 10.15 -1.17 7.03
C ARG A 26 9.66 -1.49 5.64
N PHE A 27 9.71 -0.47 4.78
CA PHE A 27 9.40 -0.59 3.37
C PHE A 27 10.66 -0.30 2.55
N GLU A 28 10.75 -0.90 1.39
CA GLU A 28 11.85 -0.69 0.44
C GLU A 28 11.32 -0.01 -0.81
N ARG A 29 12.00 1.06 -1.25
CA ARG A 29 11.65 1.75 -2.48
C ARG A 29 12.00 0.87 -3.67
N VAL A 30 11.04 0.72 -4.59
CA VAL A 30 11.22 -0.10 -5.78
C VAL A 30 10.63 0.64 -6.99
N GLU A 31 11.08 0.26 -8.17
CA GLU A 31 10.52 0.78 -9.41
C GLU A 31 9.15 0.17 -9.67
N ALA A 32 8.27 0.92 -10.37
CA ALA A 32 6.92 0.45 -10.65
C ALA A 32 6.92 -0.87 -11.42
N GLU A 33 7.92 -1.07 -12.29
CA GLU A 33 8.04 -2.28 -13.09
C GLU A 33 8.36 -3.52 -12.27
N ALA A 34 8.83 -3.34 -11.04
CA ALA A 34 9.16 -4.45 -10.13
C ALA A 34 7.99 -4.86 -9.24
N LEU A 35 6.85 -4.20 -9.34
CA LEU A 35 5.69 -4.52 -8.51
C LEU A 35 5.08 -5.85 -8.93
N GLU A 36 4.57 -6.60 -7.95
CA GLU A 36 3.93 -7.88 -8.17
C GLU A 36 2.67 -8.00 -7.32
N ALA A 37 1.70 -8.74 -7.82
CA ALA A 37 0.52 -9.07 -7.05
C ALA A 37 0.89 -9.81 -5.76
N GLY A 38 0.20 -9.50 -4.68
CA GLY A 38 0.47 -10.08 -3.36
C GLY A 38 1.37 -9.22 -2.49
N GLN A 39 2.06 -8.24 -3.05
CA GLN A 39 2.91 -7.35 -2.25
C GLN A 39 2.07 -6.35 -1.45
N VAL A 40 2.55 -6.05 -0.24
CA VAL A 40 2.01 -4.96 0.57
C VAL A 40 2.79 -3.70 0.22
N VAL A 41 2.08 -2.63 -0.12
CA VAL A 41 2.71 -1.41 -0.62
C VAL A 41 2.28 -0.19 0.17
N LEU A 42 3.18 0.78 0.23
CA LEU A 42 2.90 2.14 0.70
C LEU A 42 2.67 2.99 -0.53
N LEU A 43 1.54 3.68 -0.59
CA LEU A 43 1.21 4.50 -1.76
C LEU A 43 0.48 5.77 -1.35
N ASP A 44 0.52 6.78 -2.22
CA ASP A 44 -0.27 7.98 -2.05
C ASP A 44 -1.73 7.67 -2.38
N HIS A 45 -2.64 8.20 -1.58
CA HIS A 45 -4.07 8.07 -1.84
C HIS A 45 -4.40 8.78 -3.16
N PRO A 46 -5.20 8.15 -4.05
CA PRO A 46 -5.44 8.72 -5.39
C PRO A 46 -6.18 10.06 -5.38
N PHE A 47 -6.98 10.34 -4.36
CA PHE A 47 -7.76 11.57 -4.27
C PHE A 47 -7.36 12.46 -3.10
N ARG A 48 -6.43 12.03 -2.27
CA ARG A 48 -5.94 12.78 -1.10
C ARG A 48 -4.42 12.78 -1.13
N PRO A 49 -3.80 13.69 -1.87
CA PRO A 49 -2.35 13.62 -2.12
C PRO A 49 -1.49 13.74 -0.86
N ASP A 50 -2.04 14.27 0.23
CA ASP A 50 -1.31 14.38 1.48
C ASP A 50 -1.44 13.12 2.36
N LEU A 51 -2.21 12.14 1.92
CA LEU A 51 -2.47 10.93 2.68
C LEU A 51 -1.74 9.75 2.04
N ARG A 52 -0.93 9.05 2.84
CA ARG A 52 -0.29 7.80 2.43
C ARG A 52 -1.03 6.66 3.08
N ILE A 53 -1.24 5.60 2.31
CA ILE A 53 -1.98 4.41 2.76
C ILE A 53 -1.15 3.17 2.51
N ILE A 54 -1.44 2.12 3.28
CA ILE A 54 -0.80 0.81 3.14
C ILE A 54 -1.87 -0.16 2.70
N LYS A 55 -1.64 -0.84 1.59
CA LYS A 55 -2.60 -1.79 1.00
C LYS A 55 -1.83 -2.95 0.38
N ARG A 56 -2.56 -4.02 0.06
CA ARG A 56 -2.00 -5.16 -0.68
C ARG A 56 -2.41 -5.07 -2.14
N ILE A 57 -1.46 -5.33 -3.04
CA ILE A 57 -1.77 -5.42 -4.46
C ILE A 57 -2.51 -6.73 -4.71
N GLN A 58 -3.75 -6.65 -5.15
CA GLN A 58 -4.54 -7.81 -5.52
C GLN A 58 -4.26 -8.22 -6.96
N SER A 59 -4.17 -7.25 -7.87
CA SER A 59 -3.90 -7.52 -9.28
C SER A 59 -3.21 -6.34 -9.92
N ILE A 60 -2.52 -6.60 -11.04
CA ILE A 60 -1.84 -5.60 -11.84
C ILE A 60 -2.32 -5.73 -13.27
N ASP A 61 -2.68 -4.59 -13.87
CA ASP A 61 -3.11 -4.50 -15.25
C ASP A 61 -2.30 -3.38 -15.91
N GLN A 62 -1.20 -3.76 -16.56
CA GLN A 62 -0.25 -2.83 -17.18
C GLN A 62 0.29 -1.82 -16.16
N THR A 63 -0.12 -0.55 -16.23
CA THR A 63 0.36 0.51 -15.34
C THR A 63 -0.59 0.79 -14.19
N GLN A 64 -1.68 0.01 -14.06
CA GLN A 64 -2.67 0.18 -13.01
C GLN A 64 -2.70 -1.02 -12.09
N ILE A 65 -3.01 -0.76 -10.82
CA ILE A 65 -3.10 -1.80 -9.80
C ILE A 65 -4.42 -1.71 -9.07
N PHE A 66 -4.91 -2.86 -8.63
CA PHE A 66 -6.08 -2.95 -7.75
C PHE A 66 -5.56 -3.29 -6.36
N VAL A 67 -5.80 -2.42 -5.39
CA VAL A 67 -5.27 -2.59 -4.04
C VAL A 67 -6.39 -2.81 -3.02
N VAL A 68 -6.12 -3.64 -2.02
CA VAL A 68 -7.10 -4.03 -1.01
C VAL A 68 -6.47 -4.00 0.37
N GLY A 69 -7.30 -3.79 1.40
CA GLY A 69 -6.89 -3.99 2.77
C GLY A 69 -6.97 -5.47 3.14
N ASP A 70 -6.12 -5.90 4.09
CA ASP A 70 -6.14 -7.28 4.58
C ASP A 70 -7.24 -7.50 5.63
N ASN A 71 -7.77 -6.42 6.22
CA ASN A 71 -8.79 -6.55 7.24
C ASN A 71 -10.07 -7.12 6.62
N PRO A 72 -10.63 -8.19 7.18
CA PRO A 72 -11.86 -8.79 6.63
C PRO A 72 -13.10 -7.91 6.78
N ASP A 73 -13.04 -6.89 7.65
CA ASP A 73 -14.14 -5.93 7.80
C ASP A 73 -14.11 -4.92 6.66
N PRO A 74 -15.10 -4.92 5.76
CA PRO A 74 -15.09 -4.01 4.62
C PRO A 74 -15.24 -2.54 5.00
N THR A 75 -15.62 -2.25 6.24
CA THR A 75 -15.76 -0.87 6.71
C THR A 75 -14.50 -0.33 7.37
N ALA A 76 -13.45 -1.16 7.51
CA ALA A 76 -12.23 -0.77 8.20
C ALA A 76 -11.41 0.28 7.44
N SER A 77 -11.56 0.36 6.12
CA SER A 77 -10.83 1.35 5.33
C SER A 77 -11.39 1.43 3.91
N GLU A 78 -10.96 2.47 3.19
CA GLU A 78 -11.18 2.57 1.76
C GLU A 78 -10.08 1.84 1.01
N ASP A 79 -10.45 1.20 -0.11
CA ASP A 79 -9.49 0.58 -1.01
C ASP A 79 -10.03 0.65 -2.45
N SER A 80 -9.48 -0.15 -3.38
CA SER A 80 -9.89 -0.11 -4.77
C SER A 80 -11.36 -0.52 -5.00
N HIS A 81 -12.00 -1.17 -4.04
CA HIS A 81 -13.45 -1.39 -4.11
C HIS A 81 -14.22 -0.06 -4.07
N ASP A 82 -13.64 0.96 -3.43
CA ASP A 82 -14.25 2.28 -3.29
C ASP A 82 -13.77 3.25 -4.36
N PHE A 83 -12.46 3.31 -4.61
CA PHE A 83 -11.90 4.31 -5.52
C PHE A 83 -11.38 3.74 -6.85
N GLY A 84 -11.50 2.43 -7.06
CA GLY A 84 -11.11 1.80 -8.33
C GLY A 84 -9.61 1.55 -8.45
N LYS A 85 -9.19 1.15 -9.64
CA LYS A 85 -7.78 0.93 -9.94
C LYS A 85 -7.01 2.25 -9.82
N VAL A 86 -5.76 2.15 -9.39
CA VAL A 86 -4.88 3.32 -9.24
C VAL A 86 -3.62 3.11 -10.06
N SER A 87 -2.98 4.23 -10.40
CA SER A 87 -1.72 4.17 -11.13
C SER A 87 -0.63 3.55 -10.26
N ALA A 88 0.14 2.65 -10.84
CA ALA A 88 1.32 2.08 -10.17
C ALA A 88 2.33 3.15 -9.77
N SER A 89 2.31 4.30 -10.45
CA SER A 89 3.21 5.42 -10.12
C SER A 89 2.93 6.02 -8.74
N LEU A 90 1.78 5.74 -8.13
CA LEU A 90 1.47 6.20 -6.78
C LEU A 90 2.19 5.38 -5.71
N VAL A 91 2.71 4.22 -6.06
CA VAL A 91 3.42 3.36 -5.09
C VAL A 91 4.78 3.95 -4.79
N LEU A 92 5.07 4.10 -3.50
CA LEU A 92 6.32 4.67 -3.00
C LEU A 92 7.31 3.58 -2.60
N ALA A 93 6.82 2.49 -2.01
CA ALA A 93 7.69 1.45 -1.48
C ALA A 93 6.88 0.17 -1.23
N VAL A 94 7.60 -0.94 -1.07
CA VAL A 94 7.04 -2.28 -0.83
C VAL A 94 7.49 -2.76 0.54
N LEU A 95 6.61 -3.44 1.27
CA LEU A 95 6.93 -3.99 2.59
C LEU A 95 8.16 -4.90 2.50
N SER A 96 9.13 -4.62 3.33
CA SER A 96 10.38 -5.38 3.46
C SER A 96 10.45 -5.95 4.87
N ASP A 97 10.52 -7.22 5.00
CA ASP A 97 10.58 -7.85 6.31
C ASP A 97 11.94 -7.76 6.92
#